data_4f41560793b53f5c99890d93800628f5
#
_entry.id   4f41560793b53f5c99890d93800628f5
#
_cell.length_a   1.000
_cell.length_b   1.000
_cell.length_c   1.000
_cell.angle_alpha   90.00
_cell.angle_beta   90.00
_cell.angle_gamma   90.00
#
_symmetry.space_group_name_H-M   'P 1'
#
loop_
_entity.id
_entity.type
_entity.pdbx_description
1 polymer ?
#
loop_
_entity_poly.entity_id
_entity_poly.type
_entity_poly.pdbx_seq_one_letter_code
_entity_poly.pdbx_strand_id
1 'polypeptide(L)'
;RERVAREMVRVPQRKLFVWKLMGILSGVIAVVLAAVLAFNLFVVQPKQTQIANLRLSFIEKDYSQVVTNVKSIDSKSLSAEDKYIVAYSVIMTESLTNEQKAVLGKITAQTNEDYLRYWVLIGQNKVDEAMDIASYLDDPQLLMYSLTKKIDDVQRDPNLTSEKRTEEINRYKGKLEELKKQYLPAQQKTKEN
;
A
#
# COMPACT_ATOMS: atom_id res chain seq x y z
N ARG A 1 -13.89 -39.96 -75.19
CA ARG A 1 -13.14 -39.13 -74.18
C ARG A 1 -14.11 -38.12 -73.67
N GLU A 2 -14.79 -38.37 -72.55
CA GLU A 2 -15.65 -37.49 -71.82
C GLU A 2 -14.79 -36.47 -71.08
N ARG A 3 -14.99 -35.17 -71.39
CA ARG A 3 -14.44 -34.08 -70.60
C ARG A 3 -15.37 -33.85 -69.41
N VAL A 4 -14.96 -34.27 -68.23
CA VAL A 4 -15.62 -33.88 -66.99
C VAL A 4 -15.46 -32.37 -66.83
N ALA A 5 -16.53 -31.64 -67.08
CA ALA A 5 -16.62 -30.21 -66.80
C ALA A 5 -16.57 -30.04 -65.28
N ARG A 6 -15.50 -29.46 -64.77
CA ARG A 6 -15.43 -29.04 -63.36
C ARG A 6 -16.45 -27.91 -63.18
N GLU A 7 -17.57 -28.23 -62.53
CA GLU A 7 -18.51 -27.22 -62.06
C GLU A 7 -17.82 -26.35 -61.02
N MET A 8 -17.41 -25.18 -61.44
CA MET A 8 -16.98 -24.17 -60.50
C MET A 8 -18.21 -23.66 -59.77
N VAL A 9 -18.42 -24.12 -58.52
CA VAL A 9 -19.46 -23.64 -57.63
C VAL A 9 -19.16 -22.16 -57.35
N ARG A 10 -19.91 -21.27 -57.99
CA ARG A 10 -19.82 -19.81 -57.71
C ARG A 10 -20.42 -19.54 -56.33
N VAL A 11 -19.60 -19.45 -55.31
CA VAL A 11 -20.02 -19.04 -53.97
C VAL A 11 -20.47 -17.56 -54.06
N PRO A 12 -21.70 -17.19 -53.68
CA PRO A 12 -22.18 -15.82 -53.77
C PRO A 12 -21.32 -14.91 -52.90
N GLN A 13 -20.83 -13.81 -53.49
CA GLN A 13 -19.89 -12.89 -52.84
C GLN A 13 -20.35 -12.40 -51.46
N ARG A 14 -21.66 -12.27 -51.20
CA ARG A 14 -22.24 -11.94 -49.90
C ARG A 14 -21.88 -12.96 -48.81
N LYS A 15 -21.88 -14.25 -49.13
CA LYS A 15 -21.51 -15.31 -48.17
C LYS A 15 -20.03 -15.22 -47.84
N LEU A 16 -19.16 -14.97 -48.81
CA LEU A 16 -17.73 -14.79 -48.57
C LEU A 16 -17.42 -13.56 -47.72
N PHE A 17 -18.16 -12.48 -47.89
CA PHE A 17 -18.03 -11.26 -47.06
C PHE A 17 -18.44 -11.52 -45.62
N VAL A 18 -19.56 -12.18 -45.38
CA VAL A 18 -20.04 -12.55 -44.03
C VAL A 18 -19.01 -13.48 -43.34
N TRP A 19 -18.47 -14.47 -44.04
CA TRP A 19 -17.44 -15.37 -43.47
C TRP A 19 -16.14 -14.62 -43.11
N LYS A 20 -15.71 -13.67 -43.94
CA LYS A 20 -14.56 -12.82 -43.64
C LYS A 20 -14.84 -11.92 -42.42
N LEU A 21 -16.01 -11.34 -42.34
CA LEU A 21 -16.42 -10.47 -41.22
C LEU A 21 -16.50 -11.27 -39.91
N MET A 22 -17.05 -12.48 -39.93
CA MET A 22 -17.07 -13.40 -38.79
C MET A 22 -15.64 -13.81 -38.36
N GLY A 23 -14.75 -14.06 -39.33
CA GLY A 23 -13.35 -14.39 -39.05
C GLY A 23 -12.62 -13.22 -38.38
N ILE A 24 -12.82 -11.99 -38.83
CA ILE A 24 -12.23 -10.80 -38.21
C ILE A 24 -12.80 -10.59 -36.80
N LEU A 25 -14.12 -10.72 -36.65
CA LEU A 25 -14.78 -10.55 -35.34
C LEU A 25 -14.29 -11.58 -34.32
N SER A 26 -14.18 -12.86 -34.75
CA SER A 26 -13.65 -13.92 -33.87
C SER A 26 -12.19 -13.68 -33.49
N GLY A 27 -11.37 -13.17 -34.44
CA GLY A 27 -9.99 -12.79 -34.18
C GLY A 27 -9.87 -11.67 -33.14
N VAL A 28 -10.70 -10.62 -33.24
CA VAL A 28 -10.74 -9.53 -32.27
C VAL A 28 -11.16 -10.02 -30.89
N ILE A 29 -12.19 -10.88 -30.81
CA ILE A 29 -12.63 -11.49 -29.54
C ILE A 29 -11.52 -12.31 -28.91
N ALA A 30 -10.82 -13.13 -29.70
CA ALA A 30 -9.71 -13.95 -29.21
C ALA A 30 -8.57 -13.09 -28.63
N VAL A 31 -8.22 -11.98 -29.28
CA VAL A 31 -7.20 -11.03 -28.81
C VAL A 31 -7.62 -10.38 -27.50
N VAL A 32 -8.88 -9.94 -27.40
CA VAL A 32 -9.43 -9.33 -26.17
C VAL A 32 -9.41 -10.35 -25.04
N LEU A 33 -9.85 -11.58 -25.27
CA LEU A 33 -9.81 -12.64 -24.25
C LEU A 33 -8.37 -12.97 -23.81
N ALA A 34 -7.44 -13.05 -24.74
CA ALA A 34 -6.02 -13.26 -24.42
C ALA A 34 -5.45 -12.10 -23.57
N ALA A 35 -5.80 -10.85 -23.90
CA ALA A 35 -5.39 -9.68 -23.13
C ALA A 35 -5.97 -9.71 -21.72
N VAL A 36 -7.24 -10.06 -21.55
CA VAL A 36 -7.92 -10.18 -20.24
C VAL A 36 -7.28 -11.30 -19.42
N LEU A 37 -6.99 -12.45 -20.02
CA LEU A 37 -6.30 -13.55 -19.36
C LEU A 37 -4.89 -13.18 -18.92
N ALA A 38 -4.12 -12.54 -19.81
CA ALA A 38 -2.79 -12.04 -19.48
C ALA A 38 -2.84 -11.03 -18.33
N PHE A 39 -3.75 -10.06 -18.38
CA PHE A 39 -3.95 -9.10 -17.30
C PHE A 39 -4.29 -9.77 -15.97
N ASN A 40 -5.17 -10.76 -15.98
CA ASN A 40 -5.53 -11.51 -14.78
C ASN A 40 -4.32 -12.26 -14.21
N LEU A 41 -3.59 -13.02 -15.05
CA LEU A 41 -2.45 -13.83 -14.61
C LEU A 41 -1.26 -12.98 -14.12
N PHE A 42 -0.95 -11.88 -14.79
CA PHE A 42 0.25 -11.08 -14.50
C PHE A 42 0.02 -9.92 -13.54
N VAL A 43 -1.22 -9.45 -13.38
CA VAL A 43 -1.52 -8.28 -12.55
C VAL A 43 -2.41 -8.62 -11.35
N VAL A 44 -3.49 -9.37 -11.55
CA VAL A 44 -4.47 -9.62 -10.50
C VAL A 44 -4.00 -10.71 -9.54
N GLN A 45 -3.58 -11.86 -10.06
CA GLN A 45 -3.16 -13.01 -9.23
C GLN A 45 -1.98 -12.69 -8.29
N PRO A 46 -0.89 -12.03 -8.74
CA PRO A 46 0.22 -11.71 -7.85
C PRO A 46 -0.19 -10.83 -6.67
N LYS A 47 -1.08 -9.85 -6.90
CA LYS A 47 -1.59 -8.98 -5.84
C LYS A 47 -2.42 -9.75 -4.82
N GLN A 48 -3.28 -10.65 -5.27
CA GLN A 48 -4.10 -11.47 -4.37
C GLN A 48 -3.22 -12.41 -3.52
N THR A 49 -2.18 -13.00 -4.11
CA THR A 49 -1.22 -13.84 -3.39
C THR A 49 -0.46 -13.05 -2.33
N GLN A 50 -0.04 -11.82 -2.62
CA GLN A 50 0.63 -10.96 -1.64
C GLN A 50 -0.28 -10.64 -0.45
N ILE A 51 -1.54 -10.29 -0.70
CA ILE A 51 -2.53 -10.03 0.37
C ILE A 51 -2.83 -11.31 1.17
N ALA A 52 -2.95 -12.45 0.51
CA ALA A 52 -3.15 -13.74 1.19
C ALA A 52 -1.97 -14.08 2.11
N ASN A 53 -0.73 -13.89 1.65
CA ASN A 53 0.46 -14.10 2.46
C ASN A 53 0.53 -13.13 3.66
N LEU A 54 0.13 -11.87 3.46
CA LEU A 54 0.06 -10.90 4.54
C LEU A 54 -0.94 -11.35 5.63
N ARG A 55 -2.12 -11.81 5.25
CA ARG A 55 -3.14 -12.31 6.17
C ARG A 55 -2.69 -13.59 6.88
N LEU A 56 -2.02 -14.50 6.16
CA LEU A 56 -1.47 -15.72 6.75
C LEU A 56 -0.44 -15.40 7.82
N SER A 57 0.54 -14.54 7.52
CA SER A 57 1.56 -14.10 8.50
C SER A 57 0.93 -13.48 9.74
N PHE A 58 -0.17 -12.73 9.59
CA PHE A 58 -0.90 -12.17 10.73
C PHE A 58 -1.54 -13.25 11.61
N ILE A 59 -2.16 -14.27 11.02
CA ILE A 59 -2.76 -15.41 11.72
C ILE A 59 -1.68 -16.19 12.50
N GLU A 60 -0.49 -16.34 11.90
CA GLU A 60 0.68 -16.96 12.52
C GLU A 60 1.35 -16.07 13.58
N LYS A 61 0.88 -14.84 13.78
CA LYS A 61 1.43 -13.82 14.69
C LYS A 61 2.86 -13.39 14.32
N ASP A 62 3.28 -13.62 13.08
CA ASP A 62 4.53 -13.10 12.55
C ASP A 62 4.33 -11.67 12.02
N TYR A 63 4.23 -10.74 12.98
CA TYR A 63 3.99 -9.31 12.65
C TYR A 63 5.14 -8.70 11.86
N SER A 64 6.37 -9.18 12.05
CA SER A 64 7.54 -8.72 11.29
C SER A 64 7.42 -9.09 9.82
N GLN A 65 6.92 -10.29 9.53
CA GLN A 65 6.69 -10.73 8.16
C GLN A 65 5.54 -9.94 7.50
N VAL A 66 4.48 -9.60 8.25
CA VAL A 66 3.41 -8.70 7.76
C VAL A 66 3.99 -7.36 7.31
N VAL A 67 4.83 -6.74 8.17
CA VAL A 67 5.49 -5.45 7.87
C VAL A 67 6.45 -5.56 6.67
N THR A 68 7.09 -6.71 6.50
CA THR A 68 7.94 -6.96 5.34
C THR A 68 7.10 -7.09 4.06
N ASN A 69 6.03 -7.85 4.10
CA ASN A 69 5.16 -8.11 2.96
C ASN A 69 4.45 -6.83 2.45
N VAL A 70 4.06 -5.92 3.35
CA VAL A 70 3.34 -4.71 2.96
C VAL A 70 4.19 -3.71 2.17
N LYS A 71 5.52 -3.79 2.25
CA LYS A 71 6.42 -2.85 1.54
C LYS A 71 6.23 -2.83 0.03
N SER A 72 5.81 -3.96 -0.55
CA SER A 72 5.57 -4.11 -1.99
C SER A 72 4.11 -3.90 -2.41
N ILE A 73 3.20 -3.62 -1.47
CA ILE A 73 1.76 -3.47 -1.73
C ILE A 73 1.39 -1.99 -1.75
N ASP A 74 0.62 -1.56 -2.77
CA ASP A 74 0.06 -0.20 -2.77
C ASP A 74 -0.95 -0.06 -1.62
N SER A 75 -0.73 0.92 -0.74
CA SER A 75 -1.60 1.20 0.41
C SER A 75 -3.06 1.49 0.02
N LYS A 76 -3.27 2.02 -1.19
CA LYS A 76 -4.62 2.29 -1.73
C LYS A 76 -5.37 1.03 -2.14
N SER A 77 -4.65 -0.07 -2.40
CA SER A 77 -5.25 -1.35 -2.80
C SER A 77 -5.65 -2.23 -1.61
N LEU A 78 -5.30 -1.84 -0.39
CA LEU A 78 -5.64 -2.56 0.83
C LEU A 78 -7.08 -2.26 1.26
N SER A 79 -7.83 -3.31 1.63
CA SER A 79 -9.13 -3.15 2.29
C SER A 79 -8.97 -2.55 3.69
N ALA A 80 -10.08 -2.15 4.33
CA ALA A 80 -10.05 -1.65 5.70
C ALA A 80 -9.49 -2.70 6.68
N GLU A 81 -9.86 -3.96 6.50
CA GLU A 81 -9.37 -5.09 7.30
C GLU A 81 -7.87 -5.32 7.08
N ASP A 82 -7.39 -5.23 5.84
CA ASP A 82 -5.96 -5.39 5.54
C ASP A 82 -5.14 -4.23 6.11
N LYS A 83 -5.66 -2.99 6.03
CA LYS A 83 -5.05 -1.83 6.68
C LYS A 83 -4.98 -2.01 8.20
N TYR A 84 -6.03 -2.54 8.82
CA TYR A 84 -6.03 -2.89 10.24
C TYR A 84 -4.95 -3.93 10.58
N ILE A 85 -4.88 -5.03 9.82
CA ILE A 85 -3.87 -6.08 10.01
C ILE A 85 -2.46 -5.49 9.96
N VAL A 86 -2.18 -4.65 8.97
CA VAL A 86 -0.87 -4.00 8.83
C VAL A 86 -0.63 -3.01 9.96
N ALA A 87 -1.57 -2.13 10.25
CA ALA A 87 -1.44 -1.13 11.30
C ALA A 87 -1.18 -1.78 12.67
N TYR A 88 -1.93 -2.81 13.01
CA TYR A 88 -1.71 -3.59 14.23
C TYR A 88 -0.30 -4.19 14.27
N SER A 89 0.13 -4.82 13.17
CA SER A 89 1.44 -5.45 13.08
C SER A 89 2.59 -4.45 13.20
N VAL A 90 2.45 -3.27 12.59
CA VAL A 90 3.41 -2.17 12.72
C VAL A 90 3.50 -1.71 14.17
N ILE A 91 2.37 -1.44 14.84
CA ILE A 91 2.33 -1.02 16.25
C ILE A 91 3.03 -2.07 17.14
N MET A 92 2.81 -3.35 16.86
CA MET A 92 3.41 -4.44 17.66
C MET A 92 4.91 -4.59 17.45
N THR A 93 5.43 -4.24 16.26
CA THR A 93 6.85 -4.36 15.90
C THR A 93 7.67 -3.09 16.16
N GLU A 94 7.01 -1.92 16.26
CA GLU A 94 7.70 -0.66 16.52
C GLU A 94 8.23 -0.55 17.95
N SER A 95 9.24 0.30 18.13
CA SER A 95 9.89 0.59 19.43
C SER A 95 9.03 1.49 20.32
N LEU A 96 7.86 1.00 20.71
CA LEU A 96 6.90 1.67 21.58
C LEU A 96 6.93 1.05 22.98
N THR A 97 6.59 1.84 24.02
CA THR A 97 6.40 1.30 25.36
C THR A 97 5.19 0.36 25.43
N ASN A 98 5.12 -0.49 26.45
CA ASN A 98 3.98 -1.38 26.62
C ASN A 98 2.66 -0.63 26.77
N GLU A 99 2.67 0.52 27.47
CA GLU A 99 1.50 1.40 27.63
C GLU A 99 1.05 1.96 26.29
N GLN A 100 2.00 2.44 25.46
CA GLN A 100 1.71 2.94 24.11
C GLN A 100 1.15 1.83 23.23
N LYS A 101 1.73 0.63 23.23
CA LYS A 101 1.20 -0.54 22.51
C LYS A 101 -0.19 -0.93 22.99
N ALA A 102 -0.46 -0.87 24.28
CA ALA A 102 -1.77 -1.20 24.84
C ALA A 102 -2.86 -0.21 24.39
N VAL A 103 -2.53 1.06 24.26
CA VAL A 103 -3.47 2.08 23.77
C VAL A 103 -3.68 1.97 22.25
N LEU A 104 -2.60 1.93 21.50
CA LEU A 104 -2.63 1.91 20.03
C LEU A 104 -3.10 0.56 19.47
N GLY A 105 -2.84 -0.54 20.16
CA GLY A 105 -3.29 -1.88 19.81
C GLY A 105 -4.81 -2.11 19.97
N LYS A 106 -5.56 -1.13 20.51
CA LYS A 106 -7.04 -1.15 20.57
C LYS A 106 -7.70 -0.75 19.25
N ILE A 107 -6.93 -0.50 18.19
CA ILE A 107 -7.48 -0.25 16.86
C ILE A 107 -8.29 -1.44 16.36
N THR A 108 -9.28 -1.16 15.52
CA THR A 108 -10.14 -2.14 14.84
C THR A 108 -10.22 -1.81 13.36
N ALA A 109 -10.81 -2.70 12.55
CA ALA A 109 -11.08 -2.43 11.14
C ALA A 109 -12.04 -1.24 10.92
N GLN A 110 -12.78 -0.83 11.95
CA GLN A 110 -13.67 0.35 11.95
C GLN A 110 -12.98 1.63 12.41
N THR A 111 -11.73 1.55 12.83
CA THR A 111 -10.93 2.74 13.14
C THR A 111 -10.81 3.62 11.89
N ASN A 112 -10.76 4.94 12.09
CA ASN A 112 -10.64 5.89 10.99
C ASN A 112 -9.61 5.42 9.95
N GLU A 113 -9.99 5.45 8.68
CA GLU A 113 -9.17 4.91 7.58
C GLU A 113 -7.81 5.61 7.46
N ASP A 114 -7.77 6.94 7.66
CA ASP A 114 -6.53 7.70 7.58
C ASP A 114 -5.60 7.38 8.76
N TYR A 115 -6.16 7.08 9.95
CA TYR A 115 -5.38 6.62 11.09
C TYR A 115 -4.74 5.25 10.83
N LEU A 116 -5.49 4.30 10.24
CA LEU A 116 -4.94 3.01 9.84
C LEU A 116 -3.89 3.17 8.73
N ARG A 117 -4.17 4.02 7.75
CA ARG A 117 -3.27 4.32 6.63
C ARG A 117 -1.97 4.96 7.08
N TYR A 118 -2.01 5.81 8.11
CA TYR A 118 -0.80 6.34 8.74
C TYR A 118 0.17 5.22 9.12
N TRP A 119 -0.31 4.21 9.86
CA TRP A 119 0.51 3.09 10.29
C TRP A 119 0.98 2.21 9.13
N VAL A 120 0.16 2.03 8.11
CA VAL A 120 0.59 1.34 6.88
C VAL A 120 1.78 2.05 6.24
N LEU A 121 1.73 3.37 6.13
CA LEU A 121 2.81 4.17 5.57
C LEU A 121 4.09 4.13 6.43
N ILE A 122 3.96 4.14 7.76
CA ILE A 122 5.09 3.91 8.67
C ILE A 122 5.72 2.53 8.39
N GLY A 123 4.94 1.47 8.28
CA GLY A 123 5.43 0.13 7.96
C GLY A 123 6.11 0.04 6.59
N GLN A 124 5.68 0.86 5.63
CA GLN A 124 6.28 0.98 4.30
C GLN A 124 7.53 1.87 4.25
N ASN A 125 7.91 2.46 5.38
CA ASN A 125 8.99 3.48 5.49
C ASN A 125 8.71 4.76 4.66
N LYS A 126 7.44 5.09 4.45
CA LYS A 126 6.97 6.31 3.77
C LYS A 126 6.66 7.41 4.79
N VAL A 127 7.68 7.80 5.53
CA VAL A 127 7.54 8.68 6.70
C VAL A 127 6.97 10.06 6.32
N ASP A 128 7.36 10.62 5.17
CA ASP A 128 6.86 11.93 4.73
C ASP A 128 5.34 11.88 4.45
N GLU A 129 4.86 10.86 3.74
CA GLU A 129 3.43 10.67 3.51
C GLU A 129 2.66 10.41 4.82
N ALA A 130 3.25 9.72 5.79
CA ALA A 130 2.66 9.52 7.10
C ALA A 130 2.58 10.84 7.90
N MET A 131 3.60 11.71 7.82
CA MET A 131 3.57 13.04 8.43
C MET A 131 2.45 13.92 7.87
N ASP A 132 2.19 13.85 6.56
CA ASP A 132 1.08 14.57 5.93
C ASP A 132 -0.27 14.10 6.50
N ILE A 133 -0.45 12.81 6.70
CA ILE A 133 -1.66 12.27 7.34
C ILE A 133 -1.76 12.69 8.80
N ALA A 134 -0.68 12.61 9.57
CA ALA A 134 -0.68 13.04 10.97
C ALA A 134 -1.05 14.52 11.11
N SER A 135 -0.58 15.36 10.19
CA SER A 135 -0.93 16.78 10.12
C SER A 135 -2.39 16.99 9.73
N TYR A 136 -2.90 16.21 8.77
CA TYR A 136 -4.32 16.26 8.37
C TYR A 136 -5.26 15.83 9.49
N LEU A 137 -4.88 14.83 10.29
CA LEU A 137 -5.64 14.34 11.43
C LEU A 137 -5.55 15.29 12.64
N ASP A 138 -4.70 16.30 12.58
CA ASP A 138 -4.38 17.19 13.72
C ASP A 138 -3.99 16.41 14.98
N ASP A 139 -3.24 15.30 14.78
CA ASP A 139 -2.77 14.42 15.85
C ASP A 139 -1.28 14.68 16.16
N PRO A 140 -1.01 15.45 17.24
CA PRO A 140 0.35 15.81 17.60
C PRO A 140 1.19 14.61 18.04
N GLN A 141 0.59 13.52 18.53
CA GLN A 141 1.31 12.33 18.95
C GLN A 141 1.83 11.57 17.73
N LEU A 142 1.01 11.37 16.70
CA LEU A 142 1.42 10.77 15.44
C LEU A 142 2.47 11.64 14.75
N LEU A 143 2.30 12.95 14.77
CA LEU A 143 3.27 13.87 14.17
C LEU A 143 4.63 13.84 14.89
N MET A 144 4.66 13.84 16.22
CA MET A 144 5.89 13.68 17.00
C MET A 144 6.58 12.34 16.73
N TYR A 145 5.80 11.27 16.61
CA TYR A 145 6.33 9.96 16.29
C TYR A 145 6.96 9.94 14.89
N SER A 146 6.27 10.49 13.87
CA SER A 146 6.81 10.61 12.51
C SER A 146 8.11 11.43 12.46
N LEU A 147 8.17 12.55 13.20
CA LEU A 147 9.39 13.36 13.29
C LEU A 147 10.56 12.55 13.88
N THR A 148 10.30 11.72 14.88
CA THR A 148 11.33 10.83 15.45
C THR A 148 11.82 9.82 14.41
N LYS A 149 10.90 9.19 13.67
CA LYS A 149 11.26 8.29 12.56
C LYS A 149 12.05 9.01 11.48
N LYS A 150 11.66 10.24 11.13
CA LYS A 150 12.38 11.04 10.12
C LYS A 150 13.81 11.39 10.55
N ILE A 151 14.02 11.70 11.83
CA ILE A 151 15.36 11.92 12.39
C ILE A 151 16.22 10.64 12.23
N ASP A 152 15.65 9.48 12.55
CA ASP A 152 16.33 8.20 12.41
C ASP A 152 16.68 7.89 10.94
N ASP A 153 15.75 8.17 10.01
CA ASP A 153 15.99 7.96 8.58
C ASP A 153 17.12 8.86 8.06
N VAL A 154 17.07 10.16 8.38
CA VAL A 154 18.12 11.11 8.00
C VAL A 154 19.47 10.73 8.61
N GLN A 155 19.48 10.21 9.83
CA GLN A 155 20.71 9.77 10.50
C GLN A 155 21.37 8.59 9.78
N ARG A 156 20.57 7.70 9.20
CA ARG A 156 21.03 6.48 8.50
C ARG A 156 21.23 6.66 7.00
N ASP A 157 20.81 7.78 6.42
CA ASP A 157 20.90 8.00 4.98
C ASP A 157 22.38 8.12 4.54
N PRO A 158 22.92 7.17 3.74
CA PRO A 158 24.30 7.20 3.27
C PRO A 158 24.55 8.28 2.21
N ASN A 159 23.50 8.83 1.59
CA ASN A 159 23.60 9.80 0.51
C ASN A 159 23.76 11.24 1.01
N LEU A 160 23.53 11.48 2.30
CA LEU A 160 23.64 12.80 2.90
C LEU A 160 25.07 13.07 3.38
N THR A 161 25.61 14.26 3.05
CA THR A 161 26.84 14.74 3.66
C THR A 161 26.65 14.99 5.16
N SER A 162 27.73 14.98 5.94
CA SER A 162 27.67 15.21 7.40
C SER A 162 27.03 16.55 7.76
N GLU A 163 27.29 17.59 6.98
CA GLU A 163 26.74 18.94 7.18
C GLU A 163 25.23 18.95 6.94
N LYS A 164 24.78 18.46 5.78
CA LYS A 164 23.34 18.36 5.46
C LYS A 164 22.59 17.48 6.44
N ARG A 165 23.17 16.36 6.85
CA ARG A 165 22.59 15.47 7.85
C ARG A 165 22.37 16.19 9.17
N THR A 166 23.36 16.95 9.65
CA THR A 166 23.29 17.71 10.90
C THR A 166 22.23 18.81 10.79
N GLU A 167 22.16 19.53 9.69
CA GLU A 167 21.17 20.56 9.42
C GLU A 167 19.75 19.99 9.45
N GLU A 168 19.51 18.92 8.72
CA GLU A 168 18.20 18.23 8.65
C GLU A 168 17.76 17.72 10.04
N ILE A 169 18.66 17.03 10.75
CA ILE A 169 18.38 16.53 12.10
C ILE A 169 18.04 17.68 13.04
N ASN A 170 18.77 18.78 13.02
CA ASN A 170 18.49 19.94 13.88
C ASN A 170 17.15 20.59 13.54
N ARG A 171 16.80 20.64 12.25
CA ARG A 171 15.50 21.14 11.80
C ARG A 171 14.33 20.30 12.36
N TYR A 172 14.40 18.97 12.24
CA TYR A 172 13.36 18.07 12.74
C TYR A 172 13.31 18.03 14.28
N LYS A 173 14.46 18.06 14.95
CA LYS A 173 14.53 18.18 16.41
C LYS A 173 13.90 19.47 16.92
N GLY A 174 14.14 20.60 16.24
CA GLY A 174 13.50 21.87 16.57
C GLY A 174 11.97 21.78 16.54
N LYS A 175 11.41 21.23 15.45
CA LYS A 175 9.96 21.00 15.32
C LYS A 175 9.43 20.04 16.41
N LEU A 176 10.14 18.98 16.71
CA LEU A 176 9.74 18.02 17.74
C LEU A 176 9.70 18.66 19.13
N GLU A 177 10.69 19.47 19.48
CA GLU A 177 10.74 20.19 20.76
C GLU A 177 9.64 21.26 20.87
N GLU A 178 9.31 21.90 19.76
CA GLU A 178 8.21 22.86 19.69
C GLU A 178 6.85 22.18 19.96
N LEU A 179 6.58 21.05 19.33
CA LEU A 179 5.39 20.23 19.57
C LEU A 179 5.34 19.71 21.01
N LYS A 180 6.46 19.23 21.55
CA LYS A 180 6.52 18.80 22.96
C LYS A 180 6.17 19.94 23.93
N LYS A 181 6.71 21.13 23.72
CA LYS A 181 6.38 22.30 24.54
C LYS A 181 4.90 22.67 24.48
N GLN A 182 4.30 22.51 23.31
CA GLN A 182 2.89 22.86 23.11
C GLN A 182 1.93 21.84 23.72
N TYR A 183 2.21 20.55 23.61
CA TYR A 183 1.25 19.48 23.92
C TYR A 183 1.58 18.68 25.19
N LEU A 184 2.85 18.51 25.58
CA LEU A 184 3.20 17.77 26.81
C LEU A 184 2.89 18.50 28.13
N PRO A 185 2.99 19.84 28.27
CA PRO A 185 2.63 20.47 29.51
C PRO A 185 1.16 20.35 29.87
N ALA A 186 0.28 20.20 28.88
CA ALA A 186 -1.15 19.98 29.13
C ALA A 186 -1.44 18.58 29.73
N GLN A 187 -0.63 17.57 29.43
CA GLN A 187 -0.83 16.20 29.94
C GLN A 187 -0.30 16.01 31.37
N GLN A 188 0.73 16.77 31.80
CA GLN A 188 1.24 16.69 33.16
C GLN A 188 0.26 17.29 34.17
N LYS A 189 -0.47 18.37 33.82
CA LYS A 189 -1.48 18.99 34.67
C LYS A 189 -2.72 18.13 34.91
N THR A 190 -3.00 17.16 34.05
CA THR A 190 -4.18 16.29 34.21
C THR A 190 -3.88 15.05 35.10
N LYS A 191 -2.61 14.79 35.45
CA LYS A 191 -2.22 13.68 36.33
C LYS A 191 -1.99 14.12 37.80
N GLU A 192 -2.02 15.41 38.07
CA GLU A 192 -1.85 15.98 39.44
C GLU A 192 -3.15 16.41 40.10
N ASN A 193 -4.30 16.20 39.47
CA ASN A 193 -5.64 16.39 40.04
C ASN A 193 -6.35 15.04 40.13
#